data_2419ab86989ca237736e02a3ab0e9a47
#
_entry.id   2419ab86989ca237736e02a3ab0e9a47
#
_cell.length_a   1.000
_cell.length_b   1.000
_cell.length_c   1.000
_cell.angle_alpha   90.00
_cell.angle_beta   90.00
_cell.angle_gamma   90.00
#
_symmetry.space_group_name_H-M   'P 1'
#
loop_
_entity.id
_entity.type
_entity.pdbx_description
1 polymer ?
#
loop_
_entity_poly.entity_id
_entity_poly.type
_entity_poly.pdbx_seq_one_letter_code
_entity_poly.pdbx_strand_id
1 'polypeptide(L)'
;MKIIKKECINIETTDSHNGSGTRKLYLQPNEINNIEGMTYGKLPVGNTFKWHNHNGVNEIMFVISGEGTITDEDGKYTYTRGDVFVFPNGIYHEISALGTSISKFVFIRTFID
;
A
#
# COMPACT_ATOMS: atom_id res chain seq x y z
N MET A 1 10.98 -18.49 21.63
CA MET A 1 10.88 -17.77 20.34
C MET A 1 11.74 -16.52 20.39
N LYS A 2 12.48 -16.22 19.37
CA LYS A 2 13.34 -15.02 19.31
C LYS A 2 12.63 -13.91 18.56
N ILE A 3 12.88 -12.66 18.99
CA ILE A 3 12.49 -11.49 18.25
C ILE A 3 13.37 -11.42 16.99
N ILE A 4 12.75 -11.13 15.85
CA ILE A 4 13.45 -10.97 14.58
C ILE A 4 13.33 -9.52 14.15
N LYS A 5 14.48 -8.86 13.92
CA LYS A 5 14.53 -7.56 13.30
C LYS A 5 14.68 -7.76 11.79
N LYS A 6 13.74 -7.24 11.01
CA LYS A 6 13.74 -7.42 9.55
C LYS A 6 14.57 -6.36 8.86
N GLU A 7 15.39 -6.79 7.92
CA GLU A 7 16.01 -5.91 6.92
C GLU A 7 15.04 -5.69 5.78
N CYS A 8 15.06 -4.49 5.22
CA CYS A 8 14.19 -4.17 4.09
C CYS A 8 14.92 -4.30 2.75
N ILE A 9 14.16 -4.58 1.71
CA ILE A 9 14.59 -4.52 0.32
C ILE A 9 13.90 -3.33 -0.32
N ASN A 10 14.69 -2.41 -0.89
CA ASN A 10 14.13 -1.28 -1.63
C ASN A 10 13.63 -1.77 -2.99
N ILE A 11 12.38 -1.45 -3.29
CA ILE A 11 11.74 -1.81 -4.55
C ILE A 11 11.14 -0.52 -5.12
N GLU A 12 11.53 -0.19 -6.35
CA GLU A 12 10.86 0.87 -7.09
C GLU A 12 9.49 0.36 -7.53
N THR A 13 8.51 1.26 -7.55
CA THR A 13 7.22 0.94 -8.13
C THR A 13 7.37 0.78 -9.63
N THR A 14 6.75 -0.26 -10.17
CA THR A 14 6.87 -0.63 -11.58
C THR A 14 5.53 -0.48 -12.29
N ASP A 15 5.24 -1.32 -13.22
CA ASP A 15 4.18 -1.22 -14.22
C ASP A 15 2.87 -0.59 -13.76
N SER A 16 2.23 -1.09 -12.71
CA SER A 16 0.94 -0.57 -12.27
C SER A 16 1.03 0.82 -11.67
N HIS A 17 2.20 1.20 -11.19
CA HIS A 17 2.43 2.49 -10.55
C HIS A 17 3.35 3.40 -11.36
N ASN A 18 3.97 2.87 -12.40
CA ASN A 18 4.77 3.61 -13.37
C ASN A 18 5.83 4.52 -12.72
N GLY A 19 6.52 4.02 -11.71
CA GLY A 19 7.55 4.79 -11.00
C GLY A 19 7.01 5.95 -10.17
N SER A 20 5.70 5.95 -9.87
CA SER A 20 5.06 7.05 -9.14
C SER A 20 5.60 7.23 -7.72
N GLY A 21 6.09 6.18 -7.12
CA GLY A 21 6.60 6.22 -5.76
C GLY A 21 7.67 5.16 -5.53
N THR A 22 7.98 4.91 -4.27
CA THR A 22 8.95 3.90 -3.85
C THR A 22 8.35 2.97 -2.82
N ARG A 23 8.90 1.78 -2.72
CA ARG A 23 8.49 0.79 -1.72
C ARG A 23 9.71 0.16 -1.06
N LYS A 24 9.53 -0.19 0.21
CA LYS A 24 10.45 -1.06 0.95
C LYS A 24 9.70 -2.33 1.31
N LEU A 25 10.23 -3.49 0.94
CA LEU A 25 9.65 -4.77 1.28
C LEU A 25 10.25 -5.27 2.60
N TYR A 26 9.40 -5.53 3.58
CA TYR A 26 9.81 -6.03 4.89
C TYR A 26 9.48 -7.50 5.10
N LEU A 27 8.35 -7.96 4.62
CA LEU A 27 7.95 -9.37 4.72
C LEU A 27 7.66 -9.90 3.32
N GLN A 28 8.27 -11.03 3.01
CA GLN A 28 8.02 -11.81 1.80
C GLN A 28 6.89 -12.82 2.06
N PRO A 29 6.33 -13.42 1.00
CA PRO A 29 5.25 -14.38 1.17
C PRO A 29 5.62 -15.51 2.11
N ASN A 30 4.72 -15.77 3.06
CA ASN A 30 4.81 -16.89 4.01
C ASN A 30 5.98 -16.87 4.99
N GLU A 31 6.69 -15.76 5.14
CA GLU A 31 7.59 -15.61 6.30
C GLU A 31 6.81 -15.67 7.60
N ILE A 32 5.60 -15.13 7.59
CA ILE A 32 4.59 -15.31 8.63
C ILE A 32 3.39 -15.96 7.98
N ASN A 33 2.84 -16.97 8.62
CA ASN A 33 1.72 -17.73 8.06
C ASN A 33 0.55 -16.81 7.68
N ASN A 34 0.03 -17.00 6.49
CA ASN A 34 -1.06 -16.23 5.88
C ASN A 34 -0.74 -14.77 5.53
N ILE A 35 0.47 -14.30 5.72
CA ILE A 35 0.91 -12.98 5.27
C ILE A 35 1.59 -13.12 3.91
N GLU A 36 1.03 -12.48 2.90
CA GLU A 36 1.64 -12.43 1.57
C GLU A 36 2.78 -11.43 1.54
N GLY A 37 2.64 -10.31 2.26
CA GLY A 37 3.70 -9.32 2.31
C GLY A 37 3.40 -8.17 3.24
N MET A 38 4.47 -7.44 3.57
CA MET A 38 4.39 -6.15 4.26
C MET A 38 5.33 -5.19 3.57
N THR A 39 4.82 -4.06 3.14
CA THR A 39 5.59 -3.03 2.48
C THR A 39 5.36 -1.67 3.12
N TYR A 40 6.38 -0.83 3.03
CA TYR A 40 6.29 0.60 3.35
C TYR A 40 6.37 1.35 2.03
N GLY A 41 5.37 2.19 1.76
CA GLY A 41 5.29 2.93 0.51
C GLY A 41 5.37 4.43 0.73
N LYS A 42 5.95 5.12 -0.25
CA LYS A 42 5.96 6.58 -0.33
C LYS A 42 5.37 7.01 -1.66
N LEU A 43 4.51 8.01 -1.62
CA LEU A 43 3.90 8.59 -2.81
C LEU A 43 4.06 10.10 -2.75
N PRO A 44 4.92 10.69 -3.62
CA PRO A 44 5.09 12.14 -3.69
C PRO A 44 3.79 12.86 -4.04
N VAL A 45 3.67 14.11 -3.58
CA VAL A 45 2.54 14.98 -3.91
C VAL A 45 2.40 15.10 -5.42
N GLY A 46 1.18 14.97 -5.91
CA GLY A 46 0.86 15.04 -7.33
C GLY A 46 1.00 13.73 -8.07
N ASN A 47 1.54 12.70 -7.43
CA ASN A 47 1.69 11.39 -8.05
C ASN A 47 0.54 10.47 -7.65
N THR A 48 0.37 9.42 -8.42
CA THR A 48 -0.75 8.49 -8.29
C THR A 48 -0.26 7.06 -8.41
N PHE A 49 -0.67 6.22 -7.47
CA PHE A 49 -0.67 4.77 -7.69
C PHE A 49 -1.91 4.46 -8.52
N LYS A 50 -1.70 4.24 -9.82
CA LYS A 50 -2.77 4.16 -10.80
C LYS A 50 -3.69 2.97 -10.57
N TRP A 51 -4.85 3.05 -11.17
CA TRP A 51 -5.91 2.05 -11.14
C TRP A 51 -5.37 0.63 -11.29
N HIS A 52 -5.54 -0.18 -10.27
CA HIS A 52 -5.04 -1.56 -10.21
C HIS A 52 -5.81 -2.36 -9.17
N ASN A 53 -5.61 -3.66 -9.19
CA ASN A 53 -6.13 -4.55 -8.16
C ASN A 53 -5.07 -5.55 -7.75
N HIS A 54 -5.33 -6.26 -6.66
CA HIS A 54 -4.55 -7.41 -6.23
C HIS A 54 -5.45 -8.62 -6.18
N ASN A 55 -5.00 -9.74 -6.75
CA ASN A 55 -5.74 -11.00 -6.76
C ASN A 55 -5.09 -11.99 -5.79
N GLY A 56 -5.93 -12.72 -5.07
CA GLY A 56 -5.47 -13.73 -4.12
C GLY A 56 -5.15 -13.20 -2.74
N VAL A 57 -5.35 -11.91 -2.51
CA VAL A 57 -5.04 -11.25 -1.23
C VAL A 57 -6.09 -10.22 -0.86
N ASN A 58 -6.22 -9.96 0.43
CA ASN A 58 -6.79 -8.73 0.96
C ASN A 58 -5.63 -7.81 1.33
N GLU A 59 -5.78 -6.51 1.13
CA GLU A 59 -4.75 -5.53 1.47
C GLU A 59 -5.27 -4.57 2.52
N ILE A 60 -4.45 -4.32 3.53
CA ILE A 60 -4.69 -3.30 4.55
C ILE A 60 -3.69 -2.18 4.30
N MET A 61 -4.18 -0.95 4.24
CA MET A 61 -3.34 0.24 4.13
C MET A 61 -3.50 1.10 5.37
N PHE A 62 -2.40 1.36 6.04
CA PHE A 62 -2.34 2.32 7.14
C PHE A 62 -1.63 3.58 6.65
N VAL A 63 -2.27 4.75 6.84
CA VAL A 63 -1.70 6.04 6.46
C VAL A 63 -0.85 6.59 7.60
N ILE A 64 0.46 6.64 7.39
CA ILE A 64 1.41 7.18 8.38
C ILE A 64 1.41 8.71 8.33
N SER A 65 1.43 9.28 7.11
CA SER A 65 1.45 10.73 6.91
C SER A 65 0.95 11.06 5.51
N GLY A 66 0.65 12.35 5.30
CA GLY A 66 0.16 12.84 4.04
C GLY A 66 -1.36 12.84 3.95
N GLU A 67 -1.85 13.32 2.82
CA GLU A 67 -3.28 13.38 2.52
C GLU A 67 -3.50 13.18 1.03
N GLY A 68 -4.70 12.80 0.66
CA GLY A 68 -5.05 12.57 -0.73
C GLY A 68 -6.38 11.88 -0.89
N THR A 69 -6.52 11.17 -1.99
CA THR A 69 -7.76 10.49 -2.34
C THR A 69 -7.51 9.04 -2.73
N ILE A 70 -8.51 8.23 -2.44
CA ILE A 70 -8.58 6.84 -2.90
C ILE A 70 -9.87 6.72 -3.68
N THR A 71 -9.78 6.18 -4.89
CA THR A 71 -10.93 5.98 -5.76
C THR A 71 -11.10 4.49 -6.02
N ASP A 72 -12.32 3.99 -5.90
CA ASP A 72 -12.72 2.66 -6.34
C ASP A 72 -13.88 2.77 -7.33
N GLU A 73 -14.51 1.66 -7.68
CA GLU A 73 -15.62 1.67 -8.63
C GLU A 73 -16.86 2.41 -8.11
N ASP A 74 -16.99 2.52 -6.79
CA ASP A 74 -18.19 3.08 -6.16
C ASP A 74 -18.03 4.56 -5.79
N GLY A 75 -16.82 5.08 -5.74
CA GLY A 75 -16.63 6.47 -5.37
C GLY A 75 -15.21 6.86 -5.01
N LYS A 76 -15.12 8.03 -4.42
CA LYS A 76 -13.86 8.65 -4.03
C LYS A 76 -13.89 8.93 -2.53
N TYR A 77 -12.81 8.57 -1.86
CA TYR A 77 -12.60 8.76 -0.43
C TYR A 77 -11.39 9.64 -0.21
N THR A 78 -11.40 10.43 0.84
CA THR A 78 -10.20 11.16 1.27
C THR A 78 -9.46 10.36 2.32
N TYR A 79 -8.13 10.47 2.33
CA TYR A 79 -7.33 9.89 3.41
C TYR A 79 -6.48 10.95 4.08
N THR A 80 -6.20 10.74 5.35
CA THR A 80 -5.29 11.55 6.13
C THR A 80 -4.56 10.66 7.15
N ARG A 81 -3.59 11.22 7.83
CA ARG A 81 -2.79 10.53 8.84
C ARG A 81 -3.66 9.74 9.82
N GLY A 82 -3.31 8.49 10.04
CA GLY A 82 -3.98 7.60 10.99
C GLY A 82 -5.14 6.80 10.41
N ASP A 83 -5.53 7.07 9.17
CA ASP A 83 -6.61 6.32 8.51
C ASP A 83 -6.15 4.92 8.14
N VAL A 84 -7.09 3.99 8.18
CA VAL A 84 -6.89 2.61 7.73
C VAL A 84 -7.95 2.28 6.69
N PHE A 85 -7.50 1.73 5.58
CA PHE A 85 -8.36 1.25 4.51
C PHE A 85 -8.12 -0.23 4.28
N VAL A 86 -9.19 -0.94 3.96
CA VAL A 86 -9.09 -2.35 3.55
C VAL A 86 -9.52 -2.45 2.10
N PHE A 87 -8.65 -3.04 1.28
CA PHE A 87 -8.96 -3.36 -0.11
C PHE A 87 -9.20 -4.86 -0.20
N PRO A 88 -10.47 -5.30 -0.23
CA PRO A 88 -10.77 -6.71 -0.39
C PRO A 88 -10.20 -7.27 -1.70
N ASN A 89 -9.97 -8.58 -1.72
CA ASN A 89 -9.47 -9.28 -2.89
C ASN A 89 -10.19 -8.85 -4.18
N GLY A 90 -9.40 -8.46 -5.17
CA GLY A 90 -9.89 -8.13 -6.50
C GLY A 90 -10.46 -6.72 -6.68
N ILE A 91 -10.56 -5.92 -5.62
CA ILE A 91 -11.11 -4.57 -5.73
C ILE A 91 -10.11 -3.65 -6.43
N TYR A 92 -10.55 -3.07 -7.54
CA TYR A 92 -9.77 -2.04 -8.24
C TYR A 92 -9.77 -0.74 -7.46
N HIS A 93 -8.62 -0.10 -7.39
CA HIS A 93 -8.47 1.17 -6.68
C HIS A 93 -7.30 1.99 -7.23
N GLU A 94 -7.32 3.27 -6.91
CA GLU A 94 -6.30 4.24 -7.29
C GLU A 94 -6.05 5.17 -6.10
N ILE A 95 -4.80 5.49 -5.85
CA ILE A 95 -4.40 6.35 -4.73
C ILE A 95 -3.66 7.55 -5.28
N SER A 96 -4.12 8.76 -4.96
CA SER A 96 -3.49 10.00 -5.39
C SER A 96 -3.05 10.83 -4.19
N ALA A 97 -1.79 11.22 -4.17
CA ALA A 97 -1.24 12.07 -3.11
C ALA A 97 -1.49 13.54 -3.43
N LEU A 98 -2.09 14.24 -2.50
CA LEU A 98 -2.42 15.67 -2.58
C LEU A 98 -1.77 16.43 -1.43
N GLY A 99 -2.13 17.71 -1.28
CA GLY A 99 -1.60 18.54 -0.21
C GLY A 99 -0.16 18.97 -0.45
N THR A 100 0.62 19.07 0.63
CA THR A 100 1.98 19.63 0.59
C THR A 100 3.05 18.68 1.10
N SER A 101 2.67 17.51 1.60
CA SER A 101 3.59 16.54 2.17
C SER A 101 3.51 15.21 1.43
N ILE A 102 4.66 14.55 1.28
CA ILE A 102 4.71 13.20 0.75
C ILE A 102 3.83 12.27 1.58
N SER A 103 3.06 11.43 0.91
CA SER A 103 2.26 10.41 1.60
C SER A 103 3.10 9.18 1.90
N LYS A 104 2.92 8.63 3.11
CA LYS A 104 3.63 7.45 3.58
C LYS A 104 2.62 6.45 4.12
N PHE A 105 2.78 5.20 3.70
CA PHE A 105 1.83 4.12 4.00
C PHE A 105 2.55 2.86 4.45
N VAL A 106 1.87 2.09 5.29
CA VAL A 106 2.20 0.68 5.48
C VAL A 106 1.11 -0.14 4.82
N PHE A 107 1.51 -1.11 4.01
CA PHE A 107 0.60 -2.07 3.38
C PHE A 107 0.90 -3.46 3.92
N ILE A 108 -0.15 -4.16 4.31
CA ILE A 108 -0.08 -5.56 4.72
C ILE A 108 -1.07 -6.32 3.85
N ARG A 109 -0.60 -7.39 3.21
CA ARG A 109 -1.46 -8.26 2.40
C ARG A 109 -1.54 -9.63 3.06
N THR A 110 -2.76 -10.12 3.16
CA THR A 110 -3.05 -11.45 3.68
C THR A 110 -3.58 -12.33 2.55
N PHE A 111 -3.17 -13.60 2.53
CA PHE A 111 -3.73 -14.53 1.57
C PHE A 111 -5.22 -14.76 1.87
N ILE A 112 -6.00 -14.93 0.83
CA ILE A 112 -7.36 -15.43 0.96
C ILE A 112 -7.33 -16.96 0.99
N ASP A 113 -8.32 -17.55 1.61
CA ASP A 113 -8.46 -19.00 1.67
C ASP A 113 -8.96 -19.58 0.35
#